data_cf7b6d3857a9f35d7f37455c96d87c60
#
_entry.id   cf7b6d3857a9f35d7f37455c96d87c60
#
_cell.length_a   1.000
_cell.length_b   1.000
_cell.length_c   1.000
_cell.angle_alpha   90.00
_cell.angle_beta   90.00
_cell.angle_gamma   90.00
#
_symmetry.space_group_name_H-M   'P 1'
#
loop_
_entity.id
_entity.type
_entity.pdbx_description
1 polymer ?
#
loop_
_entity_poly.entity_id
_entity_poly.type
_entity_poly.pdbx_seq_one_letter_code
_entity_poly.pdbx_strand_id
1 'polypeptide(L)'
;IIFAQWSTNPASPQLLGSGVQVQLAATSDGGVYVAWLSDGNNYHVFLQRLNSMGEPQWADNGMVVSNNDNASWIAVYHLNLAVDSEDNAIITTMDQRAGGAWEVYAYKISSDGTMLWGNDGVSLTSSSVSNMSPRLTVLPDNSVVVTWTHNDDTVLFQCISSDGTLLWDTGILIEDDDATLISPQPIVTSDGNVLIQWIRQTGPFWAANSQLYLQKYDYDGTAEWSNPIVAAGPVVFPMGNWLQQSVADDISGSFSAWTEISGSVQNARV
;
A
#
# COMPACT_ATOMS: atom_id res chain seq x y z
N ILE A 1 25.76 0.60 25.79
CA ILE A 1 25.04 1.62 25.00
C ILE A 1 25.49 1.39 23.58
N ILE A 2 24.66 0.75 22.78
CA ILE A 2 24.91 0.57 21.34
C ILE A 2 24.35 1.83 20.68
N PHE A 3 25.20 2.62 20.09
CA PHE A 3 24.78 3.72 19.24
C PHE A 3 24.56 3.16 17.85
N ALA A 4 23.35 3.26 17.33
CA ALA A 4 23.13 3.07 15.90
C ALA A 4 24.00 4.08 15.15
N GLN A 5 24.92 3.60 14.33
CA GLN A 5 25.85 4.46 13.59
C GLN A 5 25.34 4.79 12.19
N TRP A 6 24.07 5.14 12.09
CA TRP A 6 23.60 5.82 10.88
C TRP A 6 24.41 7.10 10.68
N SER A 7 24.73 7.44 9.45
CA SER A 7 25.40 8.71 9.18
C SER A 7 24.62 9.86 9.77
N THR A 8 25.21 10.57 10.71
CA THR A 8 24.63 11.80 11.25
C THR A 8 24.97 13.02 10.40
N ASN A 9 25.72 12.86 9.32
CA ASN A 9 26.09 13.92 8.42
C ASN A 9 25.08 14.03 7.27
N PRO A 10 24.19 15.03 7.27
CA PRO A 10 23.21 15.20 6.19
C PRO A 10 23.84 15.57 4.83
N ALA A 11 25.11 15.98 4.81
CA ALA A 11 25.85 16.27 3.58
C ALA A 11 26.43 15.01 2.91
N SER A 12 26.32 13.84 3.56
CA SER A 12 26.81 12.56 3.04
C SER A 12 25.78 11.46 3.27
N PRO A 13 24.60 11.56 2.64
CA PRO A 13 23.61 10.50 2.71
C PRO A 13 24.13 9.23 2.04
N GLN A 14 23.69 8.06 2.55
CA GLN A 14 24.00 6.79 1.91
C GLN A 14 23.15 6.62 0.64
N LEU A 15 23.79 6.39 -0.49
CA LEU A 15 23.12 6.05 -1.73
C LEU A 15 22.89 4.53 -1.79
N LEU A 16 21.62 4.12 -1.89
CA LEU A 16 21.20 2.71 -2.00
C LEU A 16 20.87 2.31 -3.44
N GLY A 17 20.52 3.25 -4.30
CA GLY A 17 20.14 3.02 -5.68
C GLY A 17 19.60 4.29 -6.32
N SER A 18 19.28 4.20 -7.61
CA SER A 18 18.59 5.26 -8.35
C SER A 18 17.13 4.89 -8.53
N GLY A 19 16.21 5.79 -8.18
CA GLY A 19 14.78 5.48 -8.28
C GLY A 19 13.85 6.52 -7.70
N VAL A 20 12.56 6.15 -7.70
CA VAL A 20 11.44 6.98 -7.24
C VAL A 20 10.53 6.17 -6.30
N GLN A 21 9.59 6.84 -5.64
CA GLN A 21 8.59 6.23 -4.75
C GLN A 21 9.20 5.38 -3.63
N VAL A 22 10.19 5.90 -2.93
CA VAL A 22 10.86 5.20 -1.84
C VAL A 22 9.88 4.91 -0.69
N GLN A 23 9.87 3.66 -0.24
CA GLN A 23 9.12 3.19 0.93
C GLN A 23 10.09 2.65 1.98
N LEU A 24 9.74 2.81 3.25
CA LEU A 24 10.53 2.35 4.38
C LEU A 24 9.65 1.53 5.33
N ALA A 25 10.19 0.42 5.85
CA ALA A 25 9.55 -0.35 6.90
C ALA A 25 10.61 -0.87 7.89
N ALA A 26 10.44 -0.53 9.17
CA ALA A 26 11.38 -0.92 10.23
C ALA A 26 11.24 -2.41 10.56
N THR A 27 12.35 -3.04 10.94
CA THR A 27 12.41 -4.43 11.41
C THR A 27 12.61 -4.49 12.93
N SER A 28 12.25 -5.63 13.55
CA SER A 28 12.31 -5.81 15.01
C SER A 28 13.74 -5.77 15.57
N ASP A 29 14.74 -6.09 14.74
CA ASP A 29 16.16 -6.06 15.07
C ASP A 29 16.80 -4.65 15.00
N GLY A 30 15.98 -3.64 14.74
CA GLY A 30 16.40 -2.23 14.62
C GLY A 30 16.94 -1.88 13.23
N GLY A 31 16.81 -2.76 12.27
CA GLY A 31 17.09 -2.51 10.85
C GLY A 31 15.90 -1.88 10.11
N VAL A 32 16.00 -1.82 8.78
CA VAL A 32 14.97 -1.28 7.92
C VAL A 32 15.02 -1.90 6.53
N TYR A 33 13.86 -2.15 5.95
CA TYR A 33 13.74 -2.35 4.51
C TYR A 33 13.51 -1.03 3.80
N VAL A 34 14.12 -0.91 2.64
CA VAL A 34 13.96 0.22 1.72
C VAL A 34 13.56 -0.34 0.37
N ALA A 35 12.36 -0.02 -0.10
CA ALA A 35 11.88 -0.39 -1.43
C ALA A 35 11.78 0.86 -2.31
N TRP A 36 12.02 0.70 -3.62
CA TRP A 36 11.87 1.77 -4.59
C TRP A 36 11.57 1.23 -5.99
N LEU A 37 11.04 2.09 -6.84
CA LEU A 37 10.93 1.84 -8.27
C LEU A 37 12.18 2.39 -8.97
N SER A 38 12.75 1.64 -9.91
CA SER A 38 13.92 2.09 -10.66
C SER A 38 13.64 3.39 -11.44
N ASP A 39 14.70 4.17 -11.67
CA ASP A 39 14.65 5.34 -12.53
C ASP A 39 14.76 4.90 -14.01
N GLY A 40 13.90 5.41 -14.86
CA GLY A 40 13.86 5.06 -16.28
C GLY A 40 13.23 3.69 -16.55
N ASN A 41 13.44 3.13 -17.69
CA ASN A 41 12.94 1.86 -18.23
C ASN A 41 12.00 1.05 -17.32
N ASN A 42 10.68 1.36 -17.39
CA ASN A 42 9.58 0.51 -16.88
C ASN A 42 9.44 0.34 -15.36
N TYR A 43 10.18 1.11 -14.54
CA TYR A 43 9.96 1.19 -13.08
C TYR A 43 9.96 -0.17 -12.37
N HIS A 44 11.02 -0.95 -12.52
CA HIS A 44 11.21 -2.21 -11.83
C HIS A 44 11.28 -2.02 -10.31
N VAL A 45 10.83 -3.01 -9.55
CA VAL A 45 10.78 -2.96 -8.09
C VAL A 45 12.09 -3.46 -7.49
N PHE A 46 12.71 -2.64 -6.67
CA PHE A 46 13.93 -2.96 -5.92
C PHE A 46 13.67 -2.95 -4.42
N LEU A 47 14.45 -3.73 -3.69
CA LEU A 47 14.44 -3.81 -2.24
C LEU A 47 15.87 -3.91 -1.71
N GLN A 48 16.19 -3.19 -0.64
CA GLN A 48 17.40 -3.36 0.16
C GLN A 48 17.03 -3.50 1.63
N ARG A 49 17.79 -4.30 2.35
CA ARG A 49 17.73 -4.38 3.81
C ARG A 49 18.96 -3.72 4.40
N LEU A 50 18.77 -2.85 5.38
CA LEU A 50 19.84 -2.29 6.19
C LEU A 50 19.73 -2.86 7.60
N ASN A 51 20.87 -3.17 8.22
CA ASN A 51 20.91 -3.56 9.63
C ASN A 51 20.76 -2.32 10.56
N SER A 52 20.76 -2.54 11.86
CA SER A 52 20.65 -1.46 12.87
C SER A 52 21.79 -0.43 12.84
N MET A 53 22.89 -0.74 12.15
CA MET A 53 24.00 0.20 11.91
C MET A 53 23.88 0.95 10.58
N GLY A 54 22.86 0.68 9.79
CA GLY A 54 22.64 1.27 8.47
C GLY A 54 23.44 0.60 7.36
N GLU A 55 24.02 -0.57 7.58
CA GLU A 55 24.83 -1.28 6.59
C GLU A 55 23.93 -2.13 5.68
N PRO A 56 24.07 -2.03 4.33
CA PRO A 56 23.36 -2.88 3.40
C PRO A 56 23.65 -4.36 3.64
N GLN A 57 22.60 -5.18 3.64
CA GLN A 57 22.71 -6.62 3.88
C GLN A 57 22.79 -7.42 2.59
N TRP A 58 22.42 -6.83 1.47
CA TRP A 58 22.48 -7.42 0.14
C TRP A 58 23.45 -6.65 -0.76
N ALA A 59 23.59 -7.08 -2.00
CA ALA A 59 24.50 -6.46 -2.96
C ALA A 59 24.23 -4.95 -3.14
N ASP A 60 25.23 -4.23 -3.63
CA ASP A 60 25.08 -2.82 -4.00
C ASP A 60 23.88 -2.65 -4.94
N ASN A 61 23.09 -1.62 -4.71
CA ASN A 61 21.80 -1.35 -5.37
C ASN A 61 20.65 -2.31 -5.00
N GLY A 62 20.79 -3.14 -3.96
CA GLY A 62 19.72 -4.03 -3.50
C GLY A 62 19.45 -5.22 -4.41
N MET A 63 18.32 -5.88 -4.19
CA MET A 63 17.82 -6.97 -5.04
C MET A 63 16.66 -6.49 -5.92
N VAL A 64 16.50 -7.10 -7.07
CA VAL A 64 15.32 -6.93 -7.93
C VAL A 64 14.22 -7.83 -7.40
N VAL A 65 13.09 -7.24 -7.00
CA VAL A 65 11.87 -7.95 -6.59
C VAL A 65 11.01 -8.27 -7.81
N SER A 66 10.85 -7.30 -8.71
CA SER A 66 10.14 -7.48 -9.97
C SER A 66 10.82 -6.69 -11.08
N ASN A 67 11.07 -7.36 -12.19
CA ASN A 67 11.55 -6.74 -13.43
C ASN A 67 10.47 -6.65 -14.50
N ASN A 68 9.21 -6.77 -14.12
CA ASN A 68 8.09 -6.59 -15.01
C ASN A 68 7.80 -5.11 -15.23
N ASP A 69 7.31 -4.79 -16.41
CA ASP A 69 7.06 -3.42 -16.82
C ASP A 69 5.87 -2.83 -16.09
N ASN A 70 6.11 -1.84 -15.25
CA ASN A 70 5.05 -1.07 -14.62
C ASN A 70 4.45 -0.02 -15.59
N ALA A 71 5.24 0.48 -16.52
CA ALA A 71 4.87 1.46 -17.54
C ALA A 71 4.29 2.79 -17.01
N SER A 72 4.40 3.06 -15.73
CA SER A 72 3.83 4.26 -15.09
C SER A 72 4.88 5.08 -14.36
N TRP A 73 4.95 6.35 -14.69
CA TRP A 73 5.75 7.36 -13.98
C TRP A 73 4.95 8.10 -12.90
N ILE A 74 3.64 7.86 -12.83
CA ILE A 74 2.74 8.64 -11.96
C ILE A 74 2.84 8.12 -10.54
N ALA A 75 3.21 9.00 -9.61
CA ALA A 75 3.39 8.69 -8.18
C ALA A 75 2.14 8.15 -7.45
N VAL A 76 0.97 8.23 -8.07
CA VAL A 76 -0.28 7.67 -7.55
C VAL A 76 -0.36 6.14 -7.65
N TYR A 77 0.44 5.52 -8.50
CA TYR A 77 0.43 4.08 -8.72
C TYR A 77 1.46 3.44 -7.80
N HIS A 78 1.06 3.13 -6.62
CA HIS A 78 1.91 2.91 -5.47
C HIS A 78 2.70 1.60 -5.47
N LEU A 79 3.98 1.74 -5.18
CA LEU A 79 4.73 0.77 -4.41
C LEU A 79 4.31 0.90 -2.93
N ASN A 80 3.97 -0.19 -2.26
CA ASN A 80 3.70 -0.19 -0.83
C ASN A 80 4.50 -1.29 -0.14
N LEU A 81 5.04 -1.01 1.04
CA LEU A 81 5.92 -1.88 1.81
C LEU A 81 5.46 -1.97 3.25
N ALA A 82 5.41 -3.18 3.80
CA ALA A 82 5.28 -3.45 5.23
C ALA A 82 6.23 -4.57 5.65
N VAL A 83 6.27 -4.86 6.95
CA VAL A 83 7.03 -5.95 7.55
C VAL A 83 6.10 -6.78 8.41
N ASP A 84 6.21 -8.11 8.32
CA ASP A 84 5.47 -9.02 9.19
C ASP A 84 6.20 -9.27 10.53
N SER A 85 5.59 -10.05 11.43
CA SER A 85 6.15 -10.33 12.75
C SER A 85 7.42 -11.20 12.74
N GLU A 86 7.77 -11.77 11.58
CA GLU A 86 8.98 -12.56 11.35
C GLU A 86 10.09 -11.76 10.63
N ASP A 87 9.91 -10.44 10.54
CA ASP A 87 10.79 -9.53 9.80
C ASP A 87 10.90 -9.83 8.29
N ASN A 88 9.87 -10.42 7.69
CA ASN A 88 9.81 -10.53 6.23
C ASN A 88 9.24 -9.24 5.63
N ALA A 89 9.81 -8.79 4.52
CA ALA A 89 9.27 -7.68 3.75
C ALA A 89 8.05 -8.14 2.94
N ILE A 90 6.96 -7.38 3.01
CA ILE A 90 5.78 -7.57 2.17
C ILE A 90 5.68 -6.36 1.24
N ILE A 91 5.63 -6.62 -0.06
CA ILE A 91 5.55 -5.57 -1.09
C ILE A 91 4.31 -5.80 -1.94
N THR A 92 3.54 -4.74 -2.18
CA THR A 92 2.54 -4.72 -3.23
C THR A 92 2.92 -3.71 -4.30
N THR A 93 2.68 -4.09 -5.54
CA THR A 93 2.92 -3.27 -6.72
C THR A 93 1.91 -3.60 -7.80
N MET A 94 1.95 -2.86 -8.88
CA MET A 94 1.19 -3.19 -10.07
C MET A 94 2.12 -3.22 -11.29
N ASP A 95 1.82 -4.04 -12.27
CA ASP A 95 2.53 -4.08 -13.53
C ASP A 95 1.62 -4.57 -14.69
N GLN A 96 2.16 -4.58 -15.89
CA GLN A 96 1.45 -4.95 -17.12
C GLN A 96 1.97 -6.26 -17.73
N ARG A 97 2.53 -7.17 -16.90
CA ARG A 97 3.10 -8.45 -17.41
C ARG A 97 2.09 -9.32 -18.17
N ALA A 98 0.81 -9.19 -17.85
CA ALA A 98 -0.27 -9.91 -18.55
C ALA A 98 -0.66 -9.29 -19.91
N GLY A 99 -0.09 -8.13 -20.25
CA GLY A 99 -0.24 -7.50 -21.55
C GLY A 99 -1.49 -6.63 -21.69
N GLY A 100 -1.45 -5.40 -21.18
CA GLY A 100 -2.46 -4.37 -21.44
C GLY A 100 -2.97 -3.64 -20.22
N ALA A 101 -3.75 -4.27 -19.35
CA ALA A 101 -4.22 -3.67 -18.11
C ALA A 101 -3.16 -3.75 -17.01
N TRP A 102 -3.22 -2.85 -16.04
CA TRP A 102 -2.45 -2.98 -14.82
C TRP A 102 -3.08 -4.03 -13.90
N GLU A 103 -2.22 -4.93 -13.41
CA GLU A 103 -2.57 -6.00 -12.50
C GLU A 103 -1.81 -5.83 -11.17
N VAL A 104 -2.43 -6.21 -10.06
CA VAL A 104 -1.85 -6.12 -8.72
C VAL A 104 -1.14 -7.41 -8.34
N TYR A 105 0.08 -7.26 -7.85
CA TYR A 105 0.93 -8.35 -7.37
C TYR A 105 1.42 -8.07 -5.96
N ALA A 106 1.58 -9.14 -5.19
CA ALA A 106 2.17 -9.10 -3.86
C ALA A 106 3.38 -10.05 -3.76
N TYR A 107 4.39 -9.63 -3.01
CA TYR A 107 5.62 -10.38 -2.78
C TYR A 107 5.91 -10.47 -1.29
N LYS A 108 6.46 -11.60 -0.84
CA LYS A 108 7.01 -11.77 0.50
C LYS A 108 8.46 -12.19 0.39
N ILE A 109 9.34 -11.43 1.06
CA ILE A 109 10.79 -11.61 0.99
C ILE A 109 11.33 -11.73 2.40
N SER A 110 12.06 -12.82 2.66
CA SER A 110 12.73 -13.05 3.95
C SER A 110 13.93 -12.13 4.17
N SER A 111 14.42 -12.08 5.39
CA SER A 111 15.57 -11.27 5.78
C SER A 111 16.88 -11.63 5.06
N ASP A 112 16.98 -12.84 4.52
CA ASP A 112 18.11 -13.30 3.70
C ASP A 112 17.92 -13.08 2.19
N GLY A 113 16.79 -12.48 1.78
CA GLY A 113 16.47 -12.18 0.38
C GLY A 113 15.78 -13.31 -0.38
N THR A 114 15.26 -14.34 0.31
CA THR A 114 14.51 -15.43 -0.33
C THR A 114 13.08 -14.96 -0.66
N MET A 115 12.63 -15.21 -1.89
CA MET A 115 11.26 -14.92 -2.35
C MET A 115 10.30 -16.02 -1.85
N LEU A 116 9.60 -15.75 -0.73
CA LEU A 116 8.79 -16.76 -0.03
C LEU A 116 7.48 -17.11 -0.77
N TRP A 117 6.92 -16.18 -1.54
CA TRP A 117 5.74 -16.40 -2.36
C TRP A 117 6.08 -16.69 -3.84
N GLY A 118 7.32 -17.11 -4.11
CA GLY A 118 7.83 -17.38 -5.46
C GLY A 118 8.33 -16.12 -6.16
N ASN A 119 9.12 -16.32 -7.22
CA ASN A 119 9.77 -15.22 -7.94
C ASN A 119 8.81 -14.30 -8.68
N ASP A 120 7.66 -14.80 -9.07
CA ASP A 120 6.61 -14.02 -9.76
C ASP A 120 5.64 -13.34 -8.79
N GLY A 121 5.75 -13.64 -7.48
CA GLY A 121 4.82 -13.18 -6.46
C GLY A 121 3.43 -13.81 -6.59
N VAL A 122 2.48 -13.30 -5.79
CA VAL A 122 1.07 -13.69 -5.84
C VAL A 122 0.32 -12.70 -6.72
N SER A 123 -0.36 -13.18 -7.76
CA SER A 123 -1.29 -12.38 -8.57
C SER A 123 -2.60 -12.21 -7.81
N LEU A 124 -3.02 -10.97 -7.60
CA LEU A 124 -4.27 -10.63 -6.92
C LEU A 124 -5.40 -10.33 -7.91
N THR A 125 -5.05 -10.11 -9.16
CA THR A 125 -5.98 -9.77 -10.23
C THR A 125 -5.64 -10.57 -11.48
N SER A 126 -6.64 -10.80 -12.33
CA SER A 126 -6.47 -11.49 -13.61
C SER A 126 -7.53 -10.99 -14.59
N SER A 127 -7.72 -9.68 -14.65
CA SER A 127 -8.81 -9.06 -15.41
C SER A 127 -8.29 -8.27 -16.60
N SER A 128 -9.20 -7.93 -17.50
CA SER A 128 -8.92 -7.05 -18.64
C SER A 128 -9.07 -5.56 -18.30
N VAL A 129 -9.41 -5.24 -17.04
CA VAL A 129 -9.59 -3.86 -16.54
C VAL A 129 -8.41 -3.47 -15.67
N SER A 130 -8.15 -2.16 -15.59
CA SER A 130 -7.03 -1.63 -14.79
C SER A 130 -7.29 -1.75 -13.29
N ASN A 131 -6.24 -2.11 -12.56
CA ASN A 131 -6.21 -2.23 -11.11
C ASN A 131 -5.06 -1.37 -10.58
N MET A 132 -5.38 -0.36 -9.77
CA MET A 132 -4.42 0.70 -9.45
C MET A 132 -4.35 1.00 -7.95
N SER A 133 -3.24 1.62 -7.56
CA SER A 133 -3.04 2.14 -6.21
C SER A 133 -3.15 1.08 -5.11
N PRO A 134 -2.46 -0.06 -5.22
CA PRO A 134 -2.51 -1.08 -4.18
C PRO A 134 -1.96 -0.55 -2.85
N ARG A 135 -2.64 -0.92 -1.77
CA ARG A 135 -2.22 -0.65 -0.38
C ARG A 135 -2.33 -1.93 0.41
N LEU A 136 -1.48 -2.10 1.40
CA LEU A 136 -1.47 -3.30 2.23
C LEU A 136 -1.45 -2.98 3.72
N THR A 137 -1.94 -3.94 4.52
CA THR A 137 -1.68 -4.04 5.96
C THR A 137 -1.42 -5.50 6.31
N VAL A 138 -0.58 -5.72 7.33
CA VAL A 138 -0.25 -7.06 7.84
C VAL A 138 -1.10 -7.32 9.06
N LEU A 139 -1.75 -8.48 9.12
CA LEU A 139 -2.57 -8.93 10.25
C LEU A 139 -1.70 -9.62 11.32
N PRO A 140 -2.22 -9.80 12.55
CA PRO A 140 -1.46 -10.40 13.65
C PRO A 140 -0.97 -11.83 13.41
N ASP A 141 -1.62 -12.57 12.50
CA ASP A 141 -1.26 -13.93 12.10
C ASP A 141 -0.31 -13.98 10.89
N ASN A 142 0.23 -12.82 10.47
CA ASN A 142 1.06 -12.63 9.27
C ASN A 142 0.33 -12.84 7.93
N SER A 143 -1.00 -12.94 7.92
CA SER A 143 -1.76 -12.74 6.69
C SER A 143 -1.76 -11.26 6.28
N VAL A 144 -2.09 -10.99 5.04
CA VAL A 144 -1.94 -9.64 4.45
C VAL A 144 -3.22 -9.25 3.73
N VAL A 145 -3.81 -8.14 4.13
CA VAL A 145 -4.91 -7.55 3.37
C VAL A 145 -4.37 -6.52 2.41
N VAL A 146 -4.73 -6.68 1.14
CA VAL A 146 -4.38 -5.77 0.05
C VAL A 146 -5.65 -5.18 -0.54
N THR A 147 -5.68 -3.88 -0.70
CA THR A 147 -6.78 -3.12 -1.33
C THR A 147 -6.29 -2.43 -2.59
N TRP A 148 -7.16 -2.21 -3.57
CA TRP A 148 -6.84 -1.43 -4.77
C TRP A 148 -8.10 -0.81 -5.39
N THR A 149 -7.90 0.21 -6.22
CA THR A 149 -8.95 0.72 -7.10
C THR A 149 -9.08 -0.23 -8.29
N HIS A 150 -10.26 -0.80 -8.48
CA HIS A 150 -10.59 -1.71 -9.55
C HIS A 150 -11.44 -1.00 -10.60
N ASN A 151 -11.12 -1.19 -11.89
CA ASN A 151 -11.85 -0.62 -13.03
C ASN A 151 -12.06 0.90 -12.96
N ASP A 152 -11.13 1.63 -12.31
CA ASP A 152 -11.14 3.08 -12.14
C ASP A 152 -12.28 3.66 -11.26
N ASP A 153 -13.22 2.85 -10.79
CA ASP A 153 -14.45 3.33 -10.14
C ASP A 153 -14.93 2.52 -8.92
N THR A 154 -14.35 1.36 -8.67
CA THR A 154 -14.72 0.49 -7.54
C THR A 154 -13.52 0.15 -6.66
N VAL A 155 -13.78 -0.35 -5.46
CA VAL A 155 -12.74 -0.84 -4.54
C VAL A 155 -12.82 -2.35 -4.47
N LEU A 156 -11.69 -3.01 -4.69
CA LEU A 156 -11.54 -4.44 -4.49
C LEU A 156 -10.44 -4.70 -3.46
N PHE A 157 -10.61 -5.72 -2.63
CA PHE A 157 -9.59 -6.11 -1.66
C PHE A 157 -9.59 -7.62 -1.42
N GLN A 158 -8.43 -8.13 -1.02
CA GLN A 158 -8.16 -9.56 -0.86
C GLN A 158 -7.29 -9.80 0.36
N CYS A 159 -7.46 -10.94 1.00
CA CYS A 159 -6.59 -11.44 2.05
C CYS A 159 -5.69 -12.56 1.51
N ILE A 160 -4.41 -12.45 1.78
CA ILE A 160 -3.39 -13.44 1.45
C ILE A 160 -2.89 -14.06 2.75
N SER A 161 -2.94 -15.39 2.89
CA SER A 161 -2.35 -16.08 4.04
C SER A 161 -0.84 -15.90 4.10
N SER A 162 -0.24 -16.23 5.23
CA SER A 162 1.22 -16.15 5.42
C SER A 162 2.03 -16.98 4.42
N ASP A 163 1.44 -18.02 3.82
CA ASP A 163 2.05 -18.88 2.80
C ASP A 163 1.75 -18.46 1.34
N GLY A 164 0.98 -17.39 1.13
CA GLY A 164 0.67 -16.85 -0.20
C GLY A 164 -0.66 -17.33 -0.81
N THR A 165 -1.51 -18.03 -0.06
CA THR A 165 -2.82 -18.48 -0.54
C THR A 165 -3.86 -17.37 -0.41
N LEU A 166 -4.70 -17.15 -1.44
CA LEU A 166 -5.81 -16.22 -1.38
C LEU A 166 -6.94 -16.80 -0.50
N LEU A 167 -7.42 -16.00 0.47
CA LEU A 167 -8.39 -16.46 1.46
C LEU A 167 -9.85 -16.10 1.13
N TRP A 168 -10.09 -15.04 0.36
CA TRP A 168 -11.44 -14.54 0.09
C TRP A 168 -11.90 -14.77 -1.35
N ASP A 169 -11.66 -15.98 -1.88
CA ASP A 169 -12.08 -16.40 -3.23
C ASP A 169 -11.65 -15.37 -4.31
N THR A 170 -12.59 -14.63 -4.91
CA THR A 170 -12.32 -13.59 -5.91
C THR A 170 -12.02 -12.21 -5.32
N GLY A 171 -11.96 -12.10 -3.99
CA GLY A 171 -11.87 -10.84 -3.27
C GLY A 171 -13.24 -10.25 -2.92
N ILE A 172 -13.21 -9.14 -2.16
CA ILE A 172 -14.42 -8.44 -1.71
C ILE A 172 -14.52 -7.12 -2.46
N LEU A 173 -15.62 -6.95 -3.18
CA LEU A 173 -15.92 -5.76 -3.98
C LEU A 173 -16.77 -4.78 -3.18
N ILE A 174 -16.40 -3.51 -3.20
CA ILE A 174 -17.23 -2.38 -2.78
C ILE A 174 -17.53 -1.55 -4.03
N GLU A 175 -18.80 -1.36 -4.33
CA GLU A 175 -19.30 -0.62 -5.47
C GLU A 175 -20.39 0.37 -5.08
N ASP A 176 -20.60 1.39 -5.90
CA ASP A 176 -21.63 2.42 -5.72
C ASP A 176 -22.07 2.90 -7.11
N ASP A 177 -23.31 2.63 -7.49
CA ASP A 177 -23.84 2.97 -8.81
C ASP A 177 -23.86 4.49 -9.10
N ASP A 178 -23.82 5.31 -8.06
CA ASP A 178 -23.92 6.77 -8.16
C ASP A 178 -22.56 7.49 -7.98
N ALA A 179 -21.47 6.76 -7.75
CA ALA A 179 -20.20 7.37 -7.39
C ALA A 179 -18.99 6.52 -7.83
N THR A 180 -17.87 7.18 -8.02
CA THR A 180 -16.55 6.56 -8.18
C THR A 180 -15.91 6.34 -6.81
N LEU A 181 -15.43 5.13 -6.54
CA LEU A 181 -14.72 4.74 -5.31
C LEU A 181 -13.23 4.57 -5.62
N ILE A 182 -12.38 5.27 -4.89
CA ILE A 182 -10.94 5.32 -5.19
C ILE A 182 -10.07 5.34 -3.94
N SER A 183 -8.78 5.06 -4.14
CA SER A 183 -7.72 5.20 -3.14
C SER A 183 -8.02 4.46 -1.83
N PRO A 184 -8.37 3.17 -1.88
CA PRO A 184 -8.63 2.42 -0.67
C PRO A 184 -7.35 2.25 0.17
N GLN A 185 -7.53 2.19 1.49
CA GLN A 185 -6.47 1.95 2.45
C GLN A 185 -6.95 0.96 3.51
N PRO A 186 -6.26 -0.18 3.70
CA PRO A 186 -6.56 -1.11 4.78
C PRO A 186 -5.81 -0.70 6.04
N ILE A 187 -6.47 -0.85 7.20
CA ILE A 187 -5.93 -0.52 8.52
C ILE A 187 -6.27 -1.68 9.43
N VAL A 188 -5.27 -2.40 9.94
CA VAL A 188 -5.49 -3.42 10.98
C VAL A 188 -5.79 -2.74 12.31
N THR A 189 -6.87 -3.14 12.97
CA THR A 189 -7.28 -2.61 14.27
C THR A 189 -6.77 -3.50 15.42
N SER A 190 -6.77 -2.98 16.63
CA SER A 190 -6.23 -3.67 17.81
C SER A 190 -6.95 -4.99 18.17
N ASP A 191 -8.16 -5.19 17.68
CA ASP A 191 -8.91 -6.44 17.82
C ASP A 191 -8.64 -7.46 16.69
N GLY A 192 -7.70 -7.14 15.78
CA GLY A 192 -7.29 -8.01 14.68
C GLY A 192 -8.19 -7.94 13.44
N ASN A 193 -9.22 -7.12 13.45
CA ASN A 193 -10.09 -6.85 12.31
C ASN A 193 -9.49 -5.79 11.38
N VAL A 194 -10.14 -5.54 10.25
CA VAL A 194 -9.65 -4.59 9.23
C VAL A 194 -10.66 -3.50 8.98
N LEU A 195 -10.23 -2.25 9.11
CA LEU A 195 -10.94 -1.10 8.57
C LEU A 195 -10.48 -0.87 7.13
N ILE A 196 -11.42 -0.83 6.20
CA ILE A 196 -11.17 -0.38 4.84
C ILE A 196 -11.70 1.06 4.74
N GLN A 197 -10.78 1.96 4.39
CA GLN A 197 -11.07 3.36 4.13
C GLN A 197 -11.01 3.62 2.63
N TRP A 198 -11.93 4.41 2.08
CA TRP A 198 -11.89 4.81 0.68
C TRP A 198 -12.48 6.21 0.48
N ILE A 199 -12.19 6.80 -0.67
CA ILE A 199 -12.80 8.06 -1.10
C ILE A 199 -13.95 7.74 -2.05
N ARG A 200 -15.14 8.24 -1.72
CA ARG A 200 -16.32 8.25 -2.57
C ARG A 200 -16.42 9.59 -3.27
N GLN A 201 -16.45 9.61 -4.59
CA GLN A 201 -16.49 10.84 -5.39
C GLN A 201 -17.75 10.89 -6.26
N THR A 202 -18.38 12.06 -6.29
CA THR A 202 -19.49 12.39 -7.21
C THR A 202 -19.19 13.66 -7.99
N GLY A 203 -19.75 13.77 -9.18
CA GLY A 203 -19.52 14.91 -10.06
C GLY A 203 -18.27 14.77 -10.94
N PRO A 204 -17.93 15.83 -11.68
CA PRO A 204 -16.84 15.76 -12.64
C PRO A 204 -15.47 15.70 -11.92
N PHE A 205 -14.54 14.96 -12.47
CA PHE A 205 -13.18 14.73 -11.94
C PHE A 205 -12.46 16.02 -11.46
N TRP A 206 -12.59 17.12 -12.17
CA TRP A 206 -11.92 18.40 -11.82
C TRP A 206 -12.60 19.20 -10.72
N ALA A 207 -13.78 18.78 -10.28
CA ALA A 207 -14.57 19.43 -9.22
C ALA A 207 -15.38 18.38 -8.44
N ALA A 208 -14.77 17.21 -8.23
CA ALA A 208 -15.44 16.12 -7.55
C ALA A 208 -15.76 16.50 -6.10
N ASN A 209 -16.99 16.19 -5.71
CA ASN A 209 -17.42 16.25 -4.33
C ASN A 209 -17.07 14.93 -3.67
N SER A 210 -16.18 14.95 -2.70
CA SER A 210 -15.57 13.77 -2.13
C SER A 210 -15.94 13.59 -0.67
N GLN A 211 -16.12 12.34 -0.28
CA GLN A 211 -16.37 11.92 1.09
C GLN A 211 -15.40 10.78 1.46
N LEU A 212 -14.94 10.77 2.69
CA LEU A 212 -14.13 9.71 3.24
C LEU A 212 -15.04 8.71 3.95
N TYR A 213 -15.03 7.47 3.47
CA TYR A 213 -15.81 6.37 3.99
C TYR A 213 -14.94 5.34 4.69
N LEU A 214 -15.52 4.67 5.68
CA LEU A 214 -14.92 3.54 6.40
C LEU A 214 -15.94 2.41 6.54
N GLN A 215 -15.46 1.17 6.40
CA GLN A 215 -16.18 -0.04 6.76
C GLN A 215 -15.24 -0.99 7.49
N LYS A 216 -15.73 -1.66 8.51
CA LYS A 216 -14.98 -2.66 9.26
C LYS A 216 -15.36 -4.06 8.81
N TYR A 217 -14.37 -4.91 8.66
CA TYR A 217 -14.50 -6.31 8.26
C TYR A 217 -13.80 -7.20 9.26
N ASP A 218 -14.41 -8.35 9.56
CA ASP A 218 -13.76 -9.40 10.34
C ASP A 218 -12.72 -10.17 9.49
N TYR A 219 -12.05 -11.13 10.13
CA TYR A 219 -11.04 -11.96 9.48
C TYR A 219 -11.58 -12.75 8.27
N ASP A 220 -12.85 -13.16 8.31
CA ASP A 220 -13.49 -13.89 7.22
C ASP A 220 -13.94 -12.99 6.06
N GLY A 221 -13.72 -11.67 6.20
CA GLY A 221 -14.13 -10.69 5.21
C GLY A 221 -15.59 -10.29 5.30
N THR A 222 -16.27 -10.60 6.42
CA THR A 222 -17.66 -10.19 6.65
C THR A 222 -17.69 -8.77 7.21
N ALA A 223 -18.55 -7.92 6.64
CA ALA A 223 -18.72 -6.56 7.15
C ALA A 223 -19.34 -6.56 8.56
N GLU A 224 -18.68 -5.92 9.53
CA GLU A 224 -19.19 -5.81 10.90
C GLU A 224 -20.27 -4.75 11.05
N TRP A 225 -20.22 -3.70 10.24
CA TRP A 225 -21.23 -2.64 10.27
C TRP A 225 -22.26 -2.86 9.17
N SER A 226 -23.52 -2.59 9.46
CA SER A 226 -24.60 -2.73 8.47
C SER A 226 -24.48 -1.77 7.29
N ASN A 227 -23.78 -0.65 7.49
CA ASN A 227 -23.48 0.35 6.45
C ASN A 227 -22.12 0.99 6.75
N PRO A 228 -21.39 1.42 5.71
CA PRO A 228 -20.19 2.22 5.88
C PRO A 228 -20.50 3.53 6.60
N ILE A 229 -19.54 4.03 7.36
CA ILE A 229 -19.63 5.34 8.00
C ILE A 229 -18.91 6.41 7.19
N VAL A 230 -19.41 7.64 7.23
CA VAL A 230 -18.76 8.81 6.64
C VAL A 230 -17.88 9.47 7.68
N ALA A 231 -16.56 9.38 7.51
CA ALA A 231 -15.58 10.00 8.39
C ALA A 231 -15.37 11.48 8.07
N ALA A 232 -15.46 11.88 6.81
CA ALA A 232 -15.31 13.26 6.39
C ALA A 232 -16.09 13.57 5.11
N GLY A 233 -16.43 14.85 4.95
CA GLY A 233 -17.02 15.37 3.73
C GLY A 233 -18.50 15.80 3.84
N PRO A 234 -19.03 16.39 2.77
CA PRO A 234 -18.42 16.54 1.45
C PRO A 234 -17.31 17.62 1.42
N VAL A 235 -16.18 17.28 0.84
CA VAL A 235 -14.99 18.15 0.70
C VAL A 235 -14.40 18.00 -0.70
N VAL A 236 -13.53 18.94 -1.10
CA VAL A 236 -12.71 18.81 -2.30
C VAL A 236 -11.31 18.37 -1.87
N PHE A 237 -10.92 17.16 -2.26
CA PHE A 237 -9.54 16.71 -2.10
C PHE A 237 -8.65 17.31 -3.20
N PRO A 238 -7.39 17.62 -2.91
CA PRO A 238 -6.43 17.99 -3.95
C PRO A 238 -6.30 16.83 -4.97
N MET A 239 -5.93 17.18 -6.20
CA MET A 239 -5.51 16.14 -7.15
C MET A 239 -4.38 15.34 -6.56
N GLY A 240 -4.56 14.03 -6.52
CA GLY A 240 -3.64 13.13 -5.86
C GLY A 240 -4.16 12.69 -4.51
N ASN A 241 -4.97 11.66 -4.54
CA ASN A 241 -5.65 11.08 -3.37
C ASN A 241 -4.69 10.38 -2.38
N TRP A 242 -3.38 10.44 -2.62
CA TRP A 242 -2.33 9.94 -1.73
C TRP A 242 -2.12 10.79 -0.46
N LEU A 243 -2.82 11.91 -0.34
CA LEU A 243 -2.68 12.83 0.79
C LEU A 243 -3.51 12.45 2.02
N GLN A 244 -4.22 11.33 1.97
CA GLN A 244 -4.84 10.74 3.15
C GLN A 244 -3.89 9.73 3.79
N GLN A 245 -3.86 9.73 5.12
CA GLN A 245 -3.13 8.76 5.93
C GLN A 245 -4.02 8.32 7.09
N SER A 246 -3.98 7.03 7.40
CA SER A 246 -4.70 6.50 8.54
C SER A 246 -3.86 5.52 9.32
N VAL A 247 -4.02 5.54 10.62
CA VAL A 247 -3.38 4.61 11.56
C VAL A 247 -4.42 4.09 12.53
N ALA A 248 -4.25 2.85 12.98
CA ALA A 248 -5.10 2.29 14.02
C ALA A 248 -4.96 3.08 15.34
N ASP A 249 -6.02 3.10 16.11
CA ASP A 249 -5.99 3.46 17.52
C ASP A 249 -5.84 2.22 18.42
N ASP A 250 -5.73 2.41 19.72
CA ASP A 250 -5.58 1.31 20.69
C ASP A 250 -6.94 0.68 21.10
N ILE A 251 -8.07 1.14 20.55
CA ILE A 251 -9.42 0.76 20.93
C ILE A 251 -10.32 0.30 19.77
N SER A 252 -9.71 -0.33 18.77
CA SER A 252 -10.39 -0.95 17.60
C SER A 252 -10.99 0.03 16.58
N GLY A 253 -10.50 1.29 16.57
CA GLY A 253 -10.79 2.32 15.58
C GLY A 253 -9.54 2.79 14.85
N SER A 254 -9.59 4.01 14.30
CA SER A 254 -8.46 4.63 13.59
C SER A 254 -8.49 6.15 13.70
N PHE A 255 -7.30 6.74 13.58
CA PHE A 255 -7.13 8.15 13.30
C PHE A 255 -6.89 8.32 11.79
N SER A 256 -7.59 9.26 11.18
CA SER A 256 -7.41 9.60 9.77
C SER A 256 -7.04 11.07 9.61
N ALA A 257 -6.04 11.33 8.79
CA ALA A 257 -5.65 12.68 8.42
C ALA A 257 -5.75 12.86 6.90
N TRP A 258 -6.21 14.01 6.46
CA TRP A 258 -6.35 14.31 5.05
C TRP A 258 -6.10 15.77 4.75
N THR A 259 -5.91 16.09 3.47
CA THR A 259 -5.86 17.46 2.97
C THR A 259 -7.12 17.76 2.19
N GLU A 260 -7.76 18.89 2.48
CA GLU A 260 -8.92 19.39 1.75
C GLU A 260 -8.64 20.77 1.15
N ILE A 261 -9.33 21.09 0.06
CA ILE A 261 -9.28 22.40 -0.57
C ILE A 261 -10.54 23.18 -0.16
N SER A 262 -10.33 24.39 0.40
CA SER A 262 -11.38 25.36 0.67
C SER A 262 -11.03 26.68 -0.02
N GLY A 263 -11.70 26.97 -1.13
CA GLY A 263 -11.34 28.09 -1.99
C GLY A 263 -9.96 27.92 -2.63
N SER A 264 -9.02 28.82 -2.32
CA SER A 264 -7.61 28.75 -2.77
C SER A 264 -6.65 28.21 -1.71
N VAL A 265 -7.16 27.72 -0.59
CA VAL A 265 -6.36 27.25 0.55
C VAL A 265 -6.46 25.74 0.69
N GLN A 266 -5.32 25.10 0.92
CA GLN A 266 -5.28 23.69 1.33
C GLN A 266 -5.18 23.61 2.85
N ASN A 267 -6.01 22.80 3.47
CA ASN A 267 -6.06 22.60 4.91
C ASN A 267 -5.76 21.13 5.24
N ALA A 268 -4.91 20.91 6.23
CA ALA A 268 -4.78 19.59 6.85
C ALA A 268 -5.90 19.39 7.89
N ARG A 269 -6.48 18.19 7.93
CA ARG A 269 -7.53 17.76 8.87
C ARG A 269 -7.14 16.44 9.54
N VAL A 270 -7.69 16.22 10.71
CA VAL A 270 -7.61 14.97 11.48
C VAL A 270 -9.00 14.61 11.97
#